data_57be4281516ef8aef9e10258e7da3c98
#
_entry.id   57be4281516ef8aef9e10258e7da3c98
#
_cell.length_a   1.000
_cell.length_b   1.000
_cell.length_c   1.000
_cell.angle_alpha   90.00
_cell.angle_beta   90.00
_cell.angle_gamma   90.00
#
_symmetry.space_group_name_H-M   'P 1'
#
loop_
_entity.id
_entity.type
_entity.pdbx_description
1 polymer ?
#
loop_
_entity_poly.entity_id
_entity_poly.type
_entity_poly.pdbx_seq_one_letter_code
_entity_poly.pdbx_strand_id
1 'polypeptide(L)'
;DALLQRLDKIGRGYPDFYLGRYDARYEKDEDLMAGKNFKILEVNGALSEATSIYEPGNSLFSAYRTLFEQWEIVYEIGAENRRYRHAKAPDFKTLWRKARTYKRQRATHPAAD
;
A
#
# COMPACT_ATOMS: atom_id res chain seq x y z
N ASP A 1 -18.60 8.77 -3.06
CA ASP A 1 -18.54 7.34 -3.40
C ASP A 1 -18.52 6.52 -2.10
N ALA A 2 -19.51 5.61 -1.94
CA ALA A 2 -19.70 4.84 -0.71
C ALA A 2 -18.52 3.88 -0.43
N LEU A 3 -17.93 3.31 -1.49
CA LEU A 3 -16.75 2.46 -1.37
C LEU A 3 -15.56 3.25 -0.78
N LEU A 4 -15.27 4.43 -1.30
CA LEU A 4 -14.17 5.27 -0.81
C LEU A 4 -14.36 5.67 0.64
N GLN A 5 -15.59 6.06 1.03
CA GLN A 5 -15.91 6.37 2.42
C GLN A 5 -15.72 5.16 3.34
N ARG A 6 -16.08 3.97 2.87
CA ARG A 6 -15.90 2.73 3.64
C ARG A 6 -14.43 2.39 3.81
N LEU A 7 -13.62 2.50 2.74
CA LEU A 7 -12.18 2.26 2.78
C LEU A 7 -11.44 3.28 3.65
N ASP A 8 -11.81 4.57 3.57
CA ASP A 8 -11.26 5.62 4.43
C ASP A 8 -11.53 5.33 5.92
N LYS A 9 -12.77 4.93 6.24
CA LYS A 9 -13.12 4.52 7.61
C LYS A 9 -12.29 3.34 8.11
N ILE A 10 -12.01 2.37 7.24
CA ILE A 10 -11.16 1.21 7.57
C ILE A 10 -9.71 1.66 7.77
N GLY A 11 -9.17 2.47 6.84
CA GLY A 11 -7.82 2.99 6.91
C GLY A 11 -7.55 3.80 8.17
N ARG A 12 -8.50 4.62 8.60
CA ARG A 12 -8.41 5.39 9.88
C ARG A 12 -8.36 4.50 11.13
N GLY A 13 -8.74 3.24 11.03
CA GLY A 13 -8.60 2.26 12.11
C GLY A 13 -7.17 1.78 12.33
N TYR A 14 -6.26 2.04 11.39
CA TYR A 14 -4.86 1.66 11.47
C TYR A 14 -4.00 2.90 11.78
N PRO A 15 -3.32 2.96 12.94
CA PRO A 15 -2.43 4.08 13.25
C PRO A 15 -1.36 4.23 12.18
N ASP A 16 -1.11 5.47 11.76
CA ASP A 16 -0.06 5.84 10.81
C ASP A 16 -0.17 5.17 9.40
N PHE A 17 -1.35 4.70 9.02
CA PHE A 17 -1.63 4.18 7.70
C PHE A 17 -2.12 5.30 6.77
N TYR A 18 -1.23 5.84 5.95
CA TYR A 18 -1.53 6.98 5.07
C TYR A 18 -1.72 6.58 3.62
N LEU A 19 -1.04 5.53 3.20
CA LEU A 19 -1.08 5.01 1.84
C LEU A 19 -0.86 3.52 1.85
N GLY A 20 -1.59 2.79 1.00
CA GLY A 20 -1.43 1.36 0.83
C GLY A 20 -2.44 0.78 -0.14
N ARG A 21 -2.40 -0.53 -0.28
CA ARG A 21 -3.29 -1.31 -1.12
C ARG A 21 -4.07 -2.30 -0.27
N TYR A 22 -5.37 -2.36 -0.51
CA TYR A 22 -6.23 -3.42 0.02
C TYR A 22 -6.46 -4.48 -1.05
N ASP A 23 -6.12 -5.70 -0.77
CA ASP A 23 -6.52 -6.83 -1.58
C ASP A 23 -7.84 -7.36 -1.02
N ALA A 24 -8.90 -7.24 -1.80
CA ALA A 24 -10.26 -7.52 -1.36
C ALA A 24 -10.94 -8.55 -2.25
N ARG A 25 -11.82 -9.36 -1.66
CA ARG A 25 -12.71 -10.27 -2.37
C ARG A 25 -14.15 -9.82 -2.22
N TYR A 26 -14.89 -9.85 -3.30
CA TYR A 26 -16.31 -9.51 -3.38
C TYR A 26 -17.02 -10.42 -4.38
N GLU A 27 -18.35 -10.45 -4.37
CA GLU A 27 -19.15 -11.28 -5.26
C GLU A 27 -19.82 -10.46 -6.37
N LYS A 28 -20.26 -9.24 -6.05
CA LYS A 28 -20.99 -8.35 -6.97
C LYS A 28 -20.39 -6.96 -6.99
N ASP A 29 -20.21 -6.43 -8.18
CA ASP A 29 -19.66 -5.08 -8.37
C ASP A 29 -20.54 -3.99 -7.72
N GLU A 30 -21.88 -4.15 -7.78
CA GLU A 30 -22.81 -3.20 -7.19
C GLU A 30 -22.65 -3.13 -5.67
N ASP A 31 -22.43 -4.25 -5.01
CA ASP A 31 -22.20 -4.32 -3.57
C ASP A 31 -20.85 -3.68 -3.20
N LEU A 32 -19.80 -3.97 -3.97
CA LEU A 32 -18.50 -3.34 -3.79
C LEU A 32 -18.59 -1.83 -3.90
N MET A 33 -19.21 -1.32 -4.97
CA MET A 33 -19.39 0.12 -5.20
C MET A 33 -20.24 0.78 -4.12
N ALA A 34 -21.18 0.04 -3.53
CA ALA A 34 -21.93 0.46 -2.36
C ALA A 34 -21.16 0.36 -1.03
N GLY A 35 -19.93 -0.11 -1.05
CA GLY A 35 -19.09 -0.31 0.15
C GLY A 35 -19.57 -1.44 1.07
N LYS A 36 -20.23 -2.47 0.48
CA LYS A 36 -20.85 -3.59 1.20
C LYS A 36 -20.34 -4.94 0.68
N ASN A 37 -20.57 -5.99 1.45
CA ASN A 37 -20.37 -7.39 1.05
C ASN A 37 -18.99 -7.70 0.43
N PHE A 38 -17.94 -7.05 0.90
CA PHE A 38 -16.56 -7.39 0.55
C PHE A 38 -15.74 -7.74 1.78
N LYS A 39 -14.68 -8.54 1.60
CA LYS A 39 -13.71 -8.90 2.64
C LYS A 39 -12.33 -8.44 2.21
N ILE A 40 -11.65 -7.73 3.09
CA ILE A 40 -10.23 -7.43 2.92
C ILE A 40 -9.45 -8.68 3.32
N LEU A 41 -8.64 -9.17 2.40
CA LEU A 41 -7.78 -10.34 2.58
C LEU A 41 -6.39 -9.91 3.05
N GLU A 42 -5.89 -8.81 2.51
CA GLU A 42 -4.56 -8.31 2.78
C GLU A 42 -4.53 -6.78 2.77
N VAL A 43 -3.69 -6.22 3.62
CA VAL A 43 -3.41 -4.78 3.68
C VAL A 43 -1.92 -4.59 3.44
N ASN A 44 -1.57 -3.99 2.33
CA ASN A 44 -0.21 -3.73 1.91
C ASN A 44 0.15 -2.26 2.18
N GLY A 45 1.37 -2.01 2.65
CA GLY A 45 1.83 -0.66 2.98
C GLY A 45 2.21 0.21 1.77
N ALA A 46 2.82 1.34 2.06
CA ALA A 46 3.11 2.42 1.11
C ALA A 46 4.01 2.06 -0.08
N LEU A 47 4.72 0.93 -0.03
CA LEU A 47 5.57 0.46 -1.14
C LEU A 47 4.85 -0.53 -2.07
N SER A 48 3.56 -0.79 -1.86
CA SER A 48 2.79 -1.62 -2.76
C SER A 48 2.35 -0.83 -3.99
N GLU A 49 2.67 -1.34 -5.16
CA GLU A 49 2.21 -0.74 -6.43
C GLU A 49 0.74 -1.06 -6.73
N ALA A 50 0.11 -0.21 -7.55
CA ALA A 50 -1.23 -0.47 -8.07
C ALA A 50 -1.19 -1.66 -9.04
N THR A 51 -2.00 -2.69 -8.78
CA THR A 51 -2.03 -3.91 -9.62
C THR A 51 -2.55 -3.66 -11.03
N SER A 52 -3.29 -2.56 -11.24
CA SER A 52 -3.76 -2.14 -12.57
C SER A 52 -2.63 -1.92 -13.59
N ILE A 53 -1.39 -1.67 -13.14
CA ILE A 53 -0.24 -1.54 -14.06
C ILE A 53 0.08 -2.84 -14.82
N TYR A 54 -0.37 -4.00 -14.30
CA TYR A 54 -0.17 -5.32 -14.89
C TYR A 54 -1.34 -5.78 -15.76
N GLU A 55 -2.41 -4.97 -15.89
CA GLU A 55 -3.56 -5.35 -16.69
C GLU A 55 -3.22 -5.46 -18.18
N PRO A 56 -3.70 -6.50 -18.86
CA PRO A 56 -3.55 -6.64 -20.31
C PRO A 56 -4.14 -5.41 -21.02
N GLY A 57 -3.33 -4.76 -21.86
CA GLY A 57 -3.71 -3.56 -22.60
C GLY A 57 -3.16 -2.25 -22.02
N ASN A 58 -2.63 -2.24 -20.82
CA ASN A 58 -1.88 -1.09 -20.33
C ASN A 58 -0.52 -0.99 -21.06
N SER A 59 -0.23 0.21 -21.55
CA SER A 59 1.08 0.48 -22.13
C SER A 59 2.13 0.62 -21.03
N LEU A 60 3.38 0.28 -21.35
CA LEU A 60 4.52 0.49 -20.46
C LEU A 60 4.61 1.94 -19.97
N PHE A 61 4.32 2.89 -20.87
CA PHE A 61 4.30 4.32 -20.53
C PHE A 61 3.23 4.66 -19.50
N SER A 62 2.01 4.11 -19.66
CA SER A 62 0.93 4.28 -18.67
C SER A 62 1.30 3.70 -17.31
N ALA A 63 1.92 2.51 -17.28
CA ALA A 63 2.38 1.87 -16.05
C ALA A 63 3.42 2.73 -15.32
N TYR A 64 4.43 3.24 -16.01
CA TYR A 64 5.43 4.13 -15.41
C TYR A 64 4.82 5.44 -14.92
N ARG A 65 3.90 6.03 -15.68
CA ARG A 65 3.18 7.23 -15.22
C ARG A 65 2.48 7.00 -13.88
N THR A 66 1.71 5.91 -13.77
CA THR A 66 1.02 5.54 -12.51
C THR A 66 2.02 5.35 -11.37
N LEU A 67 3.16 4.69 -11.61
CA LEU A 67 4.20 4.53 -10.60
C LEU A 67 4.79 5.86 -10.14
N PHE A 68 5.08 6.78 -11.06
CA PHE A 68 5.60 8.10 -10.69
C PHE A 68 4.60 8.91 -9.88
N GLU A 69 3.31 8.92 -10.26
CA GLU A 69 2.24 9.56 -9.51
C GLU A 69 2.12 8.99 -8.08
N GLN A 70 2.20 7.66 -7.93
CA GLN A 70 2.21 7.03 -6.61
C GLN A 70 3.44 7.42 -5.77
N TRP A 71 4.63 7.43 -6.37
CA TRP A 71 5.86 7.80 -5.67
C TRP A 71 5.84 9.27 -5.23
N GLU A 72 5.28 10.17 -6.04
CA GLU A 72 5.09 11.57 -5.69
C GLU A 72 4.27 11.68 -4.39
N ILE A 73 3.11 11.02 -4.32
CA ILE A 73 2.26 10.99 -3.13
C ILE A 73 3.02 10.42 -1.92
N VAL A 74 3.78 9.33 -2.09
CA VAL A 74 4.59 8.74 -1.00
C VAL A 74 5.62 9.74 -0.46
N TYR A 75 6.31 10.46 -1.35
CA TYR A 75 7.29 11.47 -0.96
C TYR A 75 6.66 12.67 -0.26
N GLU A 76 5.52 13.15 -0.72
CA GLU A 76 4.77 14.23 -0.08
C GLU A 76 4.34 13.83 1.34
N ILE A 77 3.72 12.67 1.52
CA ILE A 77 3.34 12.15 2.84
C ILE A 77 4.58 12.01 3.74
N GLY A 78 5.68 11.49 3.20
CA GLY A 78 6.94 11.36 3.94
C GLY A 78 7.53 12.71 4.37
N ALA A 79 7.43 13.72 3.52
CA ALA A 79 7.87 15.09 3.81
C ALA A 79 7.00 15.74 4.91
N GLU A 80 5.67 15.60 4.80
CA GLU A 80 4.74 16.10 5.82
C GLU A 80 4.95 15.42 7.18
N ASN A 81 5.09 14.11 7.20
CA ASN A 81 5.35 13.36 8.44
C ASN A 81 6.66 13.82 9.11
N ARG A 82 7.69 14.12 8.33
CA ARG A 82 8.93 14.72 8.86
C ARG A 82 8.71 16.11 9.44
N ARG A 83 7.95 16.94 8.73
CA ARG A 83 7.75 18.35 9.08
C ARG A 83 6.84 18.52 10.31
N TYR A 84 5.76 17.78 10.37
CA TYR A 84 4.70 17.99 11.38
C TYR A 84 4.67 16.94 12.48
N ARG A 85 5.18 15.73 12.24
CA ARG A 85 5.18 14.64 13.21
C ARG A 85 6.57 14.29 13.72
N HIS A 86 7.59 15.03 13.29
CA HIS A 86 8.99 14.79 13.66
C HIS A 86 9.47 13.37 13.37
N ALA A 87 8.88 12.71 12.37
CA ALA A 87 9.29 11.37 11.94
C ALA A 87 10.75 11.39 11.48
N LYS A 88 11.57 10.55 12.07
CA LYS A 88 12.99 10.45 11.70
C LYS A 88 13.16 9.44 10.58
N ALA A 89 13.82 9.84 9.49
CA ALA A 89 14.26 8.87 8.50
C ALA A 89 15.29 7.93 9.15
N PRO A 90 15.14 6.61 8.95
CA PRO A 90 16.14 5.68 9.43
C PRO A 90 17.48 5.91 8.72
N ASP A 91 18.59 5.84 9.45
CA ASP A 91 19.91 5.88 8.86
C ASP A 91 20.19 4.61 8.04
N PHE A 92 21.16 4.69 7.15
CA PHE A 92 21.54 3.57 6.27
C PHE A 92 21.88 2.29 7.04
N LYS A 93 22.55 2.41 8.19
CA LYS A 93 22.92 1.28 9.05
C LYS A 93 21.69 0.56 9.61
N THR A 94 20.67 1.33 10.01
CA THR A 94 19.39 0.78 10.48
C THR A 94 18.63 0.09 9.36
N LEU A 95 18.57 0.69 8.15
CA LEU A 95 17.97 0.06 6.98
C LEU A 95 18.67 -1.25 6.62
N TRP A 96 20.00 -1.26 6.57
CA TRP A 96 20.78 -2.45 6.29
C TRP A 96 20.54 -3.56 7.31
N ARG A 97 20.51 -3.22 8.61
CA ARG A 97 20.21 -4.17 9.68
C ARG A 97 18.81 -4.78 9.53
N LYS A 98 17.80 -3.96 9.27
CA LYS A 98 16.43 -4.42 9.04
C LYS A 98 16.32 -5.33 7.81
N ALA A 99 16.93 -4.97 6.70
CA ALA A 99 16.96 -5.78 5.48
C ALA A 99 17.60 -7.14 5.71
N ARG A 100 18.70 -7.17 6.48
CA ARG A 100 19.40 -8.42 6.84
C ARG A 100 18.57 -9.32 7.75
N THR A 101 17.85 -8.72 8.71
CA THR A 101 16.93 -9.45 9.60
C THR A 101 15.76 -10.03 8.80
N TYR A 102 15.15 -9.24 7.94
CA TYR A 102 14.07 -9.69 7.06
C TYR A 102 14.49 -10.86 6.16
N LYS A 103 15.68 -10.76 5.54
CA LYS A 103 16.21 -11.85 4.71
C LYS A 103 16.43 -13.14 5.50
N ARG A 104 16.86 -13.06 6.76
CA ARG A 104 17.02 -14.23 7.64
C ARG A 104 15.66 -14.84 8.02
N GLN A 105 14.69 -14.01 8.40
CA GLN A 105 13.35 -14.46 8.74
C GLN A 105 12.65 -15.15 7.57
N ARG A 106 12.78 -14.61 6.36
CA ARG A 106 12.23 -15.22 5.15
C ARG A 106 12.87 -16.57 4.82
N ALA A 107 14.15 -16.76 5.15
CA ALA A 107 14.84 -18.03 4.95
C ALA A 107 14.37 -19.11 5.96
N THR A 108 13.93 -18.70 7.15
CA THR A 108 13.43 -19.63 8.20
C THR A 108 11.93 -19.87 8.13
N HIS A 109 11.18 -18.95 7.52
CA HIS A 109 9.73 -19.05 7.31
C HIS A 109 9.43 -18.73 5.85
N PRO A 110 9.64 -19.68 4.92
CA PRO A 110 9.20 -19.48 3.54
C PRO A 110 7.70 -19.24 3.59
N ALA A 111 7.25 -18.15 2.93
CA ALA A 111 5.83 -17.91 2.76
C ALA A 111 5.23 -19.16 2.09
N ALA A 112 4.13 -19.66 2.63
CA ALA A 112 3.36 -20.67 1.95
C ALA A 112 2.80 -20.02 0.67
N ASP A 113 3.26 -20.52 -0.47
CA ASP A 113 2.76 -20.16 -1.80
C ASP A 113 1.31 -20.63 -1.97
#